data_eddf8343827f9ad941af3fa657493dff
#
_entry.id   eddf8343827f9ad941af3fa657493dff
#
_cell.length_a   1.000
_cell.length_b   1.000
_cell.length_c   1.000
_cell.angle_alpha   90.00
_cell.angle_beta   90.00
_cell.angle_gamma   90.00
#
_symmetry.space_group_name_H-M   'P 1'
#
loop_
_entity.id
_entity.type
_entity.pdbx_description
1 polymer ?
#
loop_
_entity_poly.entity_id
_entity_poly.type
_entity_poly.pdbx_seq_one_letter_code
_entity_poly.pdbx_strand_id
1 'polypeptide(L)'
;RPGDVHTHVFAQQFPLMDENGRMQPYMLAERERGVHFDVGHGSGSFWFRQAVGCFNQGFWPDTISTDLHHQNVTGPAIDLLYVASKFLAMGMPLQDVLYRVTRAPALSIHRPELGTLDVGACADIAVLRNREGKFGYMDCGGARLTGEGKLECVATLREGEVVFDPEARSMPDWQNAPAPYWTAPGTTRSWTLWK
;
A
#
# COMPACT_ATOMS: atom_id res chain seq x y z
N ARG A 1 -21.41 5.10 -12.82
CA ARG A 1 -21.58 6.56 -12.79
C ARG A 1 -20.23 7.20 -12.48
N PRO A 2 -19.99 8.45 -12.82
CA PRO A 2 -18.78 9.14 -12.38
C PRO A 2 -18.63 9.05 -10.86
N GLY A 3 -17.42 8.67 -10.39
CA GLY A 3 -17.11 8.48 -8.97
C GLY A 3 -17.47 7.10 -8.39
N ASP A 4 -18.15 6.23 -9.15
CA ASP A 4 -18.29 4.83 -8.75
C ASP A 4 -16.91 4.16 -8.74
N VAL A 5 -16.69 3.19 -7.82
CA VAL A 5 -15.42 2.46 -7.71
C VAL A 5 -15.61 1.00 -8.11
N HIS A 6 -14.79 0.55 -9.06
CA HIS A 6 -14.66 -0.85 -9.43
C HIS A 6 -13.43 -1.42 -8.73
N THR A 7 -13.64 -2.17 -7.66
CA THR A 7 -12.55 -2.87 -6.96
C THR A 7 -12.28 -4.25 -7.56
N HIS A 8 -11.16 -4.88 -7.16
CA HIS A 8 -10.69 -6.15 -7.69
C HIS A 8 -10.40 -6.12 -9.19
N VAL A 9 -9.91 -4.98 -9.67
CA VAL A 9 -9.76 -4.75 -11.11
C VAL A 9 -8.90 -5.80 -11.84
N PHE A 10 -7.90 -6.41 -11.17
CA PHE A 10 -7.04 -7.42 -11.77
C PHE A 10 -7.43 -8.86 -11.43
N ALA A 11 -8.68 -9.08 -11.03
CA ALA A 11 -9.19 -10.40 -10.72
C ALA A 11 -9.38 -11.25 -12.00
N GLN A 12 -9.16 -12.56 -11.86
CA GLN A 12 -9.24 -13.49 -12.99
C GLN A 12 -10.63 -13.55 -13.64
N GLN A 13 -11.69 -13.36 -12.84
CA GLN A 13 -13.07 -13.45 -13.31
C GLN A 13 -13.52 -12.25 -14.15
N PHE A 14 -12.74 -11.17 -14.19
CA PHE A 14 -13.02 -10.03 -15.04
C PHE A 14 -12.15 -10.10 -16.29
N PRO A 15 -12.74 -10.25 -17.48
CA PRO A 15 -11.99 -10.30 -18.73
C PRO A 15 -11.54 -8.89 -19.16
N LEU A 16 -10.47 -8.38 -18.51
CA LEU A 16 -9.92 -7.05 -18.82
C LEU A 16 -9.35 -6.96 -20.23
N MET A 17 -8.91 -8.09 -20.77
CA MET A 17 -8.33 -8.20 -22.10
C MET A 17 -9.09 -9.23 -22.93
N ASP A 18 -9.09 -9.04 -24.25
CA ASP A 18 -9.61 -10.00 -25.21
C ASP A 18 -8.64 -11.18 -25.41
N GLU A 19 -8.99 -12.11 -26.28
CA GLU A 19 -8.18 -13.29 -26.63
C GLU A 19 -6.82 -12.94 -27.27
N ASN A 20 -6.68 -11.71 -27.82
CA ASN A 20 -5.45 -11.20 -28.41
C ASN A 20 -4.63 -10.37 -27.42
N GLY A 21 -5.02 -10.32 -26.15
CA GLY A 21 -4.36 -9.56 -25.10
C GLY A 21 -4.58 -8.03 -25.18
N ARG A 22 -5.60 -7.56 -25.92
CA ARG A 22 -5.95 -6.13 -26.00
C ARG A 22 -6.96 -5.77 -24.94
N MET A 23 -6.80 -4.59 -24.37
CA MET A 23 -7.77 -4.06 -23.41
C MET A 23 -9.18 -4.04 -24.00
N GLN A 24 -10.12 -4.51 -23.20
CA GLN A 24 -11.54 -4.48 -23.57
C GLN A 24 -12.04 -3.03 -23.68
N PRO A 25 -12.72 -2.67 -24.79
CA PRO A 25 -13.19 -1.32 -24.99
C PRO A 25 -14.08 -0.78 -23.87
N TYR A 26 -14.88 -1.65 -23.24
CA TYR A 26 -15.75 -1.24 -22.15
C TYR A 26 -14.97 -0.75 -20.92
N MET A 27 -13.78 -1.30 -20.64
CA MET A 27 -12.94 -0.84 -19.53
C MET A 27 -12.46 0.60 -19.76
N LEU A 28 -12.07 0.92 -20.99
CA LEU A 28 -11.67 2.27 -21.36
C LEU A 28 -12.85 3.24 -21.31
N ALA A 29 -14.01 2.83 -21.83
CA ALA A 29 -15.23 3.61 -21.76
C ALA A 29 -15.70 3.88 -20.33
N GLU A 30 -15.57 2.90 -19.41
CA GLU A 30 -15.89 3.11 -17.99
C GLU A 30 -14.94 4.14 -17.36
N ARG A 31 -13.65 4.11 -17.68
CA ARG A 31 -12.70 5.11 -17.22
C ARG A 31 -13.04 6.50 -17.74
N GLU A 32 -13.37 6.63 -19.03
CA GLU A 32 -13.80 7.90 -19.63
C GLU A 32 -15.07 8.43 -18.97
N ARG A 33 -15.97 7.56 -18.51
CA ARG A 33 -17.16 7.94 -17.75
C ARG A 33 -16.87 8.36 -16.31
N GLY A 34 -15.62 8.26 -15.84
CA GLY A 34 -15.20 8.63 -14.49
C GLY A 34 -15.41 7.55 -13.45
N VAL A 35 -15.45 6.27 -13.84
CA VAL A 35 -15.35 5.15 -12.91
C VAL A 35 -13.90 5.01 -12.45
N HIS A 36 -13.68 4.91 -11.15
CA HIS A 36 -12.37 4.69 -10.54
C HIS A 36 -12.09 3.18 -10.40
N PHE A 37 -10.86 2.77 -10.65
CA PHE A 37 -10.44 1.39 -10.58
C PHE A 37 -9.52 1.17 -9.38
N ASP A 38 -9.94 0.30 -8.47
CA ASP A 38 -9.21 -0.06 -7.27
C ASP A 38 -8.64 -1.48 -7.35
N VAL A 39 -7.47 -1.67 -6.77
CA VAL A 39 -6.77 -2.98 -6.81
C VAL A 39 -7.51 -4.04 -6.01
N GLY A 40 -7.91 -3.75 -4.75
CA GLY A 40 -8.57 -4.72 -3.91
C GLY A 40 -7.88 -6.09 -3.96
N HIS A 41 -6.61 -6.17 -3.60
CA HIS A 41 -5.74 -7.32 -3.92
C HIS A 41 -6.34 -8.69 -3.53
N GLY A 42 -6.86 -8.79 -2.30
CA GLY A 42 -7.48 -10.02 -1.79
C GLY A 42 -6.58 -11.25 -1.80
N SER A 43 -7.22 -12.42 -1.70
CA SER A 43 -6.57 -13.73 -1.84
C SER A 43 -6.72 -14.33 -3.25
N GLY A 44 -7.61 -13.78 -4.09
CA GLY A 44 -7.94 -14.28 -5.43
C GLY A 44 -8.00 -13.20 -6.52
N SER A 45 -7.84 -11.94 -6.17
CA SER A 45 -8.24 -10.81 -7.04
C SER A 45 -7.07 -10.05 -7.67
N PHE A 46 -5.85 -10.58 -7.59
CA PHE A 46 -4.69 -9.96 -8.23
C PHE A 46 -3.85 -10.99 -9.00
N TRP A 47 -3.74 -10.81 -10.32
CA TRP A 47 -2.99 -11.68 -11.21
C TRP A 47 -2.02 -10.87 -12.06
N PHE A 48 -0.72 -11.20 -12.02
CA PHE A 48 0.30 -10.48 -12.81
C PHE A 48 -0.01 -10.50 -14.30
N ARG A 49 -0.53 -11.61 -14.84
CA ARG A 49 -0.92 -11.70 -16.25
C ARG A 49 -1.97 -10.64 -16.64
N GLN A 50 -2.87 -10.26 -15.70
CA GLN A 50 -3.85 -9.20 -15.93
C GLN A 50 -3.20 -7.82 -15.75
N ALA A 51 -2.54 -7.60 -14.62
CA ALA A 51 -1.97 -6.31 -14.28
C ALA A 51 -0.89 -5.86 -15.28
N VAL A 52 0.09 -6.72 -15.58
CA VAL A 52 1.18 -6.40 -16.52
C VAL A 52 0.64 -6.17 -17.93
N GLY A 53 -0.32 -7.00 -18.38
CA GLY A 53 -0.95 -6.80 -19.70
C GLY A 53 -1.68 -5.46 -19.81
N CYS A 54 -2.37 -5.03 -18.76
CA CYS A 54 -3.03 -3.73 -18.70
C CYS A 54 -2.01 -2.58 -18.66
N PHE A 55 -0.94 -2.71 -17.86
CA PHE A 55 0.09 -1.67 -17.74
C PHE A 55 0.82 -1.41 -19.04
N ASN A 56 1.14 -2.45 -19.80
CA ASN A 56 1.76 -2.33 -21.11
C ASN A 56 0.89 -1.57 -22.13
N GLN A 57 -0.39 -1.41 -21.84
CA GLN A 57 -1.35 -0.64 -22.64
C GLN A 57 -1.77 0.68 -21.98
N GLY A 58 -1.02 1.13 -20.93
CA GLY A 58 -1.25 2.41 -20.27
C GLY A 58 -2.41 2.40 -19.28
N PHE A 59 -2.97 1.25 -18.94
CA PHE A 59 -4.05 1.16 -17.97
C PHE A 59 -3.51 0.86 -16.56
N TRP A 60 -3.52 1.87 -15.68
CA TRP A 60 -3.11 1.81 -14.29
C TRP A 60 -4.33 1.92 -13.37
N PRO A 61 -4.33 1.30 -12.18
CA PRO A 61 -5.39 1.49 -11.19
C PRO A 61 -5.36 2.91 -10.63
N ASP A 62 -6.50 3.42 -10.18
CA ASP A 62 -6.58 4.74 -9.55
C ASP A 62 -6.19 4.69 -8.08
N THR A 63 -6.49 3.58 -7.39
CA THR A 63 -6.10 3.30 -6.01
C THR A 63 -5.48 1.92 -5.86
N ILE A 64 -4.61 1.78 -4.86
CA ILE A 64 -3.97 0.51 -4.50
C ILE A 64 -4.39 0.16 -3.09
N SER A 65 -5.16 -0.92 -2.95
CA SER A 65 -5.67 -1.42 -1.68
C SER A 65 -5.38 -2.91 -1.52
N THR A 66 -5.47 -3.42 -0.29
CA THR A 66 -5.03 -4.77 0.05
C THR A 66 -6.17 -5.79 0.11
N ASP A 67 -7.38 -5.38 0.48
CA ASP A 67 -8.42 -6.32 0.93
C ASP A 67 -7.83 -7.35 1.92
N LEU A 68 -7.09 -6.84 2.94
CA LEU A 68 -6.31 -7.67 3.86
C LEU A 68 -7.24 -8.41 4.83
N HIS A 69 -7.08 -9.73 4.89
CA HIS A 69 -7.82 -10.59 5.80
C HIS A 69 -6.98 -11.83 6.18
N HIS A 70 -7.50 -12.67 7.09
CA HIS A 70 -6.75 -13.80 7.66
C HIS A 70 -6.20 -14.80 6.62
N GLN A 71 -6.80 -14.89 5.43
CA GLN A 71 -6.36 -15.84 4.39
C GLN A 71 -5.25 -15.28 3.49
N ASN A 72 -4.96 -13.97 3.54
CA ASN A 72 -3.95 -13.37 2.68
C ASN A 72 -2.86 -12.57 3.41
N VAL A 73 -2.93 -12.51 4.75
CA VAL A 73 -1.91 -11.84 5.59
C VAL A 73 -0.56 -12.57 5.58
N THR A 74 -0.53 -13.85 5.27
CA THR A 74 0.71 -14.63 5.10
C THR A 74 1.10 -14.80 3.61
N GLY A 75 0.33 -14.28 2.70
CA GLY A 75 0.45 -14.27 1.24
C GLY A 75 -0.92 -14.49 0.59
N PRO A 76 -1.20 -13.92 -0.56
CA PRO A 76 -0.31 -13.15 -1.44
C PRO A 76 -0.29 -11.64 -1.19
N ALA A 77 -1.14 -11.08 -0.28
CA ALA A 77 -1.18 -9.64 -0.02
C ALA A 77 -0.15 -9.21 1.05
N ILE A 78 -0.03 -9.94 2.16
CA ILE A 78 0.87 -9.70 3.31
C ILE A 78 0.55 -8.39 4.03
N ASP A 79 0.83 -7.24 3.41
CA ASP A 79 0.55 -5.89 3.88
C ASP A 79 0.46 -4.90 2.71
N LEU A 80 0.12 -3.63 3.01
CA LEU A 80 0.00 -2.60 1.98
C LEU A 80 1.33 -2.30 1.30
N LEU A 81 2.45 -2.31 2.02
CA LEU A 81 3.76 -2.01 1.44
C LEU A 81 4.24 -3.12 0.50
N TYR A 82 3.90 -4.38 0.81
CA TYR A 82 4.17 -5.50 -0.08
C TYR A 82 3.34 -5.40 -1.36
N VAL A 83 2.06 -5.06 -1.27
CA VAL A 83 1.20 -4.81 -2.44
C VAL A 83 1.73 -3.62 -3.25
N ALA A 84 2.02 -2.49 -2.61
CA ALA A 84 2.58 -1.30 -3.26
C ALA A 84 3.91 -1.60 -3.97
N SER A 85 4.78 -2.42 -3.36
CA SER A 85 6.05 -2.83 -3.96
C SER A 85 5.89 -3.66 -5.24
N LYS A 86 4.78 -4.37 -5.42
CA LYS A 86 4.47 -5.06 -6.69
C LYS A 86 4.32 -4.06 -7.84
N PHE A 87 3.71 -2.90 -7.56
CA PHE A 87 3.52 -1.85 -8.57
C PHE A 87 4.84 -1.19 -8.96
N LEU A 88 5.77 -1.00 -7.99
CA LEU A 88 7.14 -0.61 -8.30
C LEU A 88 7.83 -1.65 -9.19
N ALA A 89 7.70 -2.93 -8.85
CA ALA A 89 8.27 -4.03 -9.62
C ALA A 89 7.70 -4.15 -11.04
N MET A 90 6.46 -3.68 -11.27
CA MET A 90 5.83 -3.58 -12.59
C MET A 90 6.17 -2.28 -13.34
N GLY A 91 6.99 -1.39 -12.75
CA GLY A 91 7.48 -0.17 -13.38
C GLY A 91 6.68 1.10 -13.08
N MET A 92 5.74 1.07 -12.12
CA MET A 92 5.08 2.31 -11.68
C MET A 92 6.07 3.20 -10.93
N PRO A 93 6.18 4.51 -11.24
CA PRO A 93 7.03 5.44 -10.50
C PRO A 93 6.66 5.48 -9.01
N LEU A 94 7.66 5.63 -8.13
CA LEU A 94 7.44 5.65 -6.68
C LEU A 94 6.40 6.69 -6.25
N GLN A 95 6.45 7.90 -6.81
CA GLN A 95 5.50 8.96 -6.49
C GLN A 95 4.06 8.56 -6.83
N ASP A 96 3.88 7.87 -7.96
CA ASP A 96 2.58 7.38 -8.40
C ASP A 96 2.05 6.27 -7.50
N VAL A 97 2.94 5.39 -7.03
CA VAL A 97 2.57 4.36 -6.04
C VAL A 97 2.14 5.02 -4.74
N LEU A 98 2.94 5.94 -4.21
CA LEU A 98 2.61 6.64 -2.96
C LEU A 98 1.30 7.43 -3.06
N TYR A 99 1.07 8.13 -4.16
CA TYR A 99 -0.19 8.83 -4.40
C TYR A 99 -1.39 7.88 -4.34
N ARG A 100 -1.29 6.69 -4.97
CA ARG A 100 -2.36 5.70 -5.05
C ARG A 100 -2.61 4.90 -3.77
N VAL A 101 -1.71 4.97 -2.79
CA VAL A 101 -1.92 4.37 -1.46
C VAL A 101 -2.25 5.41 -0.37
N THR A 102 -2.24 6.72 -0.70
CA THR A 102 -2.49 7.79 0.27
C THR A 102 -3.54 8.78 -0.22
N ARG A 103 -3.18 9.68 -1.11
CA ARG A 103 -4.04 10.79 -1.55
C ARG A 103 -5.22 10.32 -2.39
N ALA A 104 -4.99 9.45 -3.35
CA ALA A 104 -6.05 8.98 -4.24
C ALA A 104 -7.19 8.25 -3.49
N PRO A 105 -6.93 7.29 -2.56
CA PRO A 105 -8.00 6.69 -1.77
C PRO A 105 -8.73 7.70 -0.90
N ALA A 106 -8.05 8.69 -0.29
CA ALA A 106 -8.70 9.74 0.49
C ALA A 106 -9.70 10.54 -0.37
N LEU A 107 -9.32 10.90 -1.58
CA LEU A 107 -10.20 11.58 -2.52
C LEU A 107 -11.37 10.69 -2.96
N SER A 108 -11.14 9.40 -3.20
CA SER A 108 -12.18 8.45 -3.61
C SER A 108 -13.28 8.25 -2.57
N ILE A 109 -12.94 8.42 -1.28
CA ILE A 109 -13.93 8.36 -0.18
C ILE A 109 -14.42 9.76 0.27
N HIS A 110 -14.16 10.80 -0.53
CA HIS A 110 -14.55 12.18 -0.28
C HIS A 110 -13.98 12.77 1.04
N ARG A 111 -12.76 12.38 1.41
CA ARG A 111 -12.03 12.89 2.58
C ARG A 111 -10.77 13.65 2.15
N PRO A 112 -10.91 14.83 1.51
CA PRO A 112 -9.77 15.58 0.96
C PRO A 112 -8.81 16.12 2.02
N GLU A 113 -9.19 16.12 3.29
CA GLU A 113 -8.33 16.49 4.42
C GLU A 113 -7.33 15.37 4.81
N LEU A 114 -7.50 14.15 4.28
CA LEU A 114 -6.64 13.00 4.52
C LEU A 114 -5.62 12.77 3.39
N GLY A 115 -4.61 11.97 3.67
CA GLY A 115 -3.61 11.56 2.67
C GLY A 115 -2.74 12.71 2.17
N THR A 116 -2.55 13.75 2.97
CA THR A 116 -1.71 14.92 2.67
C THR A 116 -0.79 15.25 3.85
N LEU A 117 0.33 15.93 3.55
CA LEU A 117 1.27 16.48 4.53
C LEU A 117 1.18 18.02 4.59
N ASP A 118 0.08 18.59 4.14
CA ASP A 118 -0.14 20.03 4.18
C ASP A 118 -0.15 20.57 5.62
N VAL A 119 0.25 21.81 5.78
CA VAL A 119 0.20 22.48 7.11
C VAL A 119 -1.24 22.53 7.60
N GLY A 120 -1.46 22.00 8.80
CA GLY A 120 -2.79 21.89 9.42
C GLY A 120 -3.49 20.54 9.16
N ALA A 121 -2.92 19.66 8.35
CA ALA A 121 -3.42 18.29 8.23
C ALA A 121 -3.11 17.48 9.50
N CYS A 122 -3.84 16.36 9.70
CA CYS A 122 -3.54 15.40 10.74
C CYS A 122 -2.13 14.81 10.52
N ALA A 123 -1.32 14.76 11.57
CA ALA A 123 0.04 14.26 11.50
C ALA A 123 0.10 12.72 11.59
N ASP A 124 -0.68 12.06 10.73
CA ASP A 124 -0.66 10.62 10.49
C ASP A 124 0.34 10.32 9.37
N ILE A 125 1.55 9.93 9.73
CA ILE A 125 2.70 9.88 8.81
C ILE A 125 3.35 8.50 8.85
N ALA A 126 3.54 7.89 7.68
CA ALA A 126 4.40 6.74 7.51
C ALA A 126 5.74 7.16 6.90
N VAL A 127 6.83 6.89 7.60
CA VAL A 127 8.20 7.05 7.08
C VAL A 127 8.61 5.75 6.43
N LEU A 128 8.90 5.80 5.14
CA LEU A 128 9.21 4.63 4.34
C LEU A 128 10.66 4.65 3.85
N ARG A 129 11.19 3.46 3.64
CA ARG A 129 12.45 3.23 2.93
C ARG A 129 12.17 2.41 1.68
N ASN A 130 12.68 2.84 0.54
CA ASN A 130 12.76 1.97 -0.63
C ASN A 130 14.10 1.23 -0.57
N ARG A 131 14.06 -0.04 -0.15
CA ARG A 131 15.24 -0.90 -0.08
C ARG A 131 15.55 -1.46 -1.47
N GLU A 132 16.76 -1.20 -1.96
CA GLU A 132 17.26 -1.76 -3.20
C GLU A 132 17.69 -3.22 -3.02
N GLY A 133 17.48 -4.04 -4.05
CA GLY A 133 17.81 -5.46 -4.05
C GLY A 133 16.88 -6.26 -4.95
N LYS A 134 17.05 -7.57 -5.01
CA LYS A 134 16.17 -8.47 -5.77
C LYS A 134 15.12 -9.09 -4.84
N PHE A 135 13.87 -8.77 -5.06
CA PHE A 135 12.73 -9.23 -4.26
C PHE A 135 11.73 -9.98 -5.12
N GLY A 136 11.21 -11.08 -4.59
CA GLY A 136 10.14 -11.84 -5.23
C GLY A 136 8.78 -11.42 -4.69
N TYR A 137 7.84 -11.22 -5.60
CA TYR A 137 6.45 -10.90 -5.30
C TYR A 137 5.54 -11.98 -5.86
N MET A 138 4.59 -12.46 -5.09
CA MET A 138 3.64 -13.49 -5.53
C MET A 138 2.29 -12.87 -5.89
N ASP A 139 1.61 -13.47 -6.87
CA ASP A 139 0.21 -13.18 -7.16
C ASP A 139 -0.74 -14.24 -6.58
N CYS A 140 -2.04 -14.06 -6.80
CA CYS A 140 -3.06 -15.00 -6.34
C CYS A 140 -3.08 -16.32 -7.13
N GLY A 141 -2.41 -16.38 -8.28
CA GLY A 141 -2.32 -17.56 -9.16
C GLY A 141 -1.10 -18.42 -8.92
N GLY A 142 -0.25 -18.08 -7.95
CA GLY A 142 1.00 -18.78 -7.68
C GLY A 142 2.16 -18.38 -8.60
N ALA A 143 2.03 -17.28 -9.32
CA ALA A 143 3.11 -16.74 -10.13
C ALA A 143 3.99 -15.77 -9.32
N ARG A 144 5.26 -15.64 -9.74
CA ARG A 144 6.25 -14.75 -9.15
C ARG A 144 6.69 -13.68 -10.14
N LEU A 145 6.70 -12.44 -9.68
CA LEU A 145 7.39 -11.33 -10.31
C LEU A 145 8.63 -10.95 -9.48
N THR A 146 9.74 -10.61 -10.13
CA THR A 146 10.94 -10.11 -9.45
C THR A 146 11.04 -8.61 -9.67
N GLY A 147 11.24 -7.86 -8.58
CA GLY A 147 11.51 -6.42 -8.59
C GLY A 147 12.85 -6.09 -7.95
N GLU A 148 13.32 -4.85 -8.18
CA GLU A 148 14.61 -4.36 -7.67
C GLU A 148 14.47 -3.46 -6.44
N GLY A 149 13.25 -3.22 -5.99
CA GLY A 149 12.95 -2.41 -4.81
C GLY A 149 11.85 -3.01 -3.96
N LYS A 150 11.91 -2.71 -2.66
CA LYS A 150 10.90 -3.09 -1.66
C LYS A 150 10.66 -1.93 -0.71
N LEU A 151 9.40 -1.54 -0.53
CA LEU A 151 9.02 -0.56 0.48
C LEU A 151 8.99 -1.20 1.86
N GLU A 152 9.62 -0.55 2.82
CA GLU A 152 9.66 -0.95 4.22
C GLU A 152 9.26 0.24 5.10
N CYS A 153 8.46 -0.01 6.15
CA CYS A 153 8.12 1.00 7.13
C CYS A 153 9.28 1.20 8.09
N VAL A 154 9.74 2.44 8.23
CA VAL A 154 10.80 2.85 9.16
C VAL A 154 10.19 3.36 10.46
N ALA A 155 9.12 4.13 10.37
CA ALA A 155 8.37 4.63 11.51
C ALA A 155 6.95 5.00 11.10
N THR A 156 6.02 4.98 12.05
CA THR A 156 4.67 5.51 11.87
C THR A 156 4.36 6.47 13.00
N LEU A 157 3.81 7.62 12.62
CA LEU A 157 3.26 8.60 13.55
C LEU A 157 1.73 8.62 13.40
N ARG A 158 1.04 8.76 14.51
CA ARG A 158 -0.39 9.01 14.58
C ARG A 158 -0.61 10.28 15.40
N GLU A 159 -1.30 11.25 14.83
CA GLU A 159 -1.53 12.55 15.47
C GLU A 159 -0.22 13.20 15.99
N GLY A 160 0.90 12.95 15.30
CA GLY A 160 2.23 13.43 15.67
C GLY A 160 2.99 12.57 16.67
N GLU A 161 2.37 11.57 17.27
CA GLU A 161 3.01 10.65 18.22
C GLU A 161 3.55 9.41 17.52
N VAL A 162 4.77 9.00 17.85
CA VAL A 162 5.39 7.78 17.29
C VAL A 162 4.69 6.55 17.83
N VAL A 163 4.03 5.79 16.95
CA VAL A 163 3.28 4.57 17.31
C VAL A 163 3.94 3.29 16.82
N PHE A 164 4.86 3.39 15.86
CA PHE A 164 5.64 2.27 15.37
C PHE A 164 7.06 2.72 15.07
N ASP A 165 8.05 2.06 15.67
CA ASP A 165 9.47 2.37 15.53
C ASP A 165 10.29 1.10 15.80
N PRO A 166 10.41 0.19 14.81
CA PRO A 166 11.03 -1.11 15.02
C PRO A 166 12.54 -1.05 15.26
N GLU A 167 13.18 0.07 14.90
CA GLU A 167 14.61 0.29 15.12
C GLU A 167 14.88 1.20 16.34
N ALA A 168 13.83 1.54 17.12
CA ALA A 168 13.90 2.37 18.33
C ALA A 168 14.58 3.74 18.13
N ARG A 169 14.45 4.34 16.93
CA ARG A 169 15.09 5.61 16.55
C ARG A 169 14.60 6.80 17.37
N SER A 170 13.38 6.72 17.88
CA SER A 170 12.77 7.74 18.75
C SER A 170 13.19 7.58 20.21
N MET A 171 13.91 6.51 20.56
CA MET A 171 14.35 6.25 21.93
C MET A 171 15.75 6.77 22.16
N PRO A 172 16.09 7.27 23.35
CA PRO A 172 17.47 7.55 23.72
C PRO A 172 18.26 6.26 23.82
N ASP A 173 19.59 6.32 23.58
CA ASP A 173 20.46 5.21 23.94
C ASP A 173 20.25 4.85 25.41
N TRP A 174 20.29 3.58 25.75
CA TRP A 174 20.02 3.09 27.09
C TRP A 174 20.91 3.75 28.16
N GLN A 175 22.15 4.11 27.81
CA GLN A 175 23.08 4.82 28.69
C GLN A 175 22.63 6.25 28.99
N ASN A 176 21.81 6.84 28.13
CA ASN A 176 21.25 8.20 28.26
C ASN A 176 19.76 8.17 28.62
N ALA A 177 19.26 7.01 29.04
CA ALA A 177 17.85 6.86 29.39
C ALA A 177 17.48 7.75 30.59
N PRO A 178 16.24 8.29 30.64
CA PRO A 178 15.82 9.21 31.67
C PRO A 178 15.83 8.57 33.06
N ALA A 179 15.99 9.41 34.10
CA ALA A 179 16.13 8.98 35.50
C ALA A 179 15.14 7.88 35.95
N PRO A 180 13.86 7.86 35.58
CA PRO A 180 12.96 6.77 35.94
C PRO A 180 13.37 5.39 35.44
N TYR A 181 14.17 5.32 34.38
CA TYR A 181 14.70 4.03 33.88
C TYR A 181 15.62 3.38 34.90
N TRP A 182 16.38 4.18 35.69
CA TRP A 182 17.42 3.70 36.60
C TRP A 182 16.94 3.44 38.03
N THR A 183 15.77 3.96 38.41
CA THR A 183 15.40 4.09 39.82
C THR A 183 14.37 3.09 40.35
N ALA A 184 13.85 2.20 39.50
CA ALA A 184 12.76 1.36 39.97
C ALA A 184 12.87 -0.09 39.51
N PRO A 185 13.46 -0.98 40.33
CA PRO A 185 13.23 -2.40 40.19
C PRO A 185 11.74 -2.70 40.32
N GLY A 186 11.09 -3.11 39.22
CA GLY A 186 9.69 -3.53 39.21
C GLY A 186 8.65 -2.46 38.85
N THR A 187 9.02 -1.23 38.58
CA THR A 187 8.11 -0.34 37.83
C THR A 187 8.11 -0.76 36.37
N THR A 188 7.19 -1.64 36.03
CA THR A 188 6.82 -1.81 34.62
C THR A 188 6.45 -0.44 34.09
N ARG A 189 7.26 0.12 33.21
CA ARG A 189 6.78 1.12 32.26
C ARG A 189 5.52 0.48 31.67
N SER A 190 4.36 1.02 32.02
CA SER A 190 3.18 0.60 31.30
C SER A 190 3.49 0.93 29.85
N TRP A 191 3.42 -0.04 28.98
CA TRP A 191 3.57 0.14 27.53
C TRP A 191 2.35 0.92 27.02
N THR A 192 2.15 2.11 27.56
CA THR A 192 1.09 3.03 27.18
C THR A 192 1.46 3.89 25.97
N LEU A 193 2.50 3.48 25.24
CA LEU A 193 2.78 4.00 23.89
C LEU A 193 1.64 3.71 22.92
N TRP A 194 0.64 2.92 23.33
CA TRP A 194 -0.46 2.45 22.50
C TRP A 194 -1.84 2.87 23.06
N LYS A 195 -1.96 4.05 23.62
CA LYS A 195 -3.27 4.61 23.96
C LYS A 195 -3.88 5.30 22.77
#